data_f70518c8e1360506632215bfa976c490
#
_entry.id   f70518c8e1360506632215bfa976c490
#
_cell.length_a   1.000
_cell.length_b   1.000
_cell.length_c   1.000
_cell.angle_alpha   90.00
_cell.angle_beta   90.00
_cell.angle_gamma   90.00
#
_symmetry.space_group_name_H-M   'P 1'
#
loop_
_entity.id
_entity.type
_entity.pdbx_description
1 polymer ?
#
loop_
_entity_poly.entity_id
_entity_poly.type
_entity_poly.pdbx_seq_one_letter_code
_entity_poly.pdbx_strand_id
1 'polypeptide(L)'
;MKNLSVKKLALAGMLCALCVVGSVFSFPMFGSKCAPIQHMVNVTCAVLLGPWWGVGVAFVASLLRNLLGLGSLMAFPGSMFGALLCGVVYWKTKNILATMVGEVFGTSILGGLCAYPVAIFLMGKSAGDIAFYAYIVPFLISTAVGSIIAGVLVYSLQRSGALRSMQSS
;
A
#
# COMPACT_ATOMS: atom_id res chain seq x y z
N MET A 1 -7.85 0.30 27.75
CA MET A 1 -8.03 0.49 26.31
C MET A 1 -7.58 1.90 25.97
N LYS A 2 -6.48 2.10 25.18
CA LYS A 2 -6.09 3.43 24.72
C LYS A 2 -7.23 3.97 23.86
N ASN A 3 -7.79 5.11 24.21
CA ASN A 3 -8.83 5.76 23.43
C ASN A 3 -8.32 5.93 21.99
N LEU A 4 -9.00 5.28 21.06
CA LEU A 4 -8.79 5.51 19.63
C LEU A 4 -8.98 7.01 19.38
N SER A 5 -7.91 7.71 19.01
CA SER A 5 -8.04 9.13 18.70
C SER A 5 -8.96 9.27 17.49
N VAL A 6 -10.05 9.98 17.63
CA VAL A 6 -11.00 10.30 16.55
C VAL A 6 -10.27 10.88 15.34
N LYS A 7 -9.21 11.66 15.58
CA LYS A 7 -8.37 12.23 14.53
C LYS A 7 -7.64 11.15 13.70
N LYS A 8 -7.10 10.10 14.37
CA LYS A 8 -6.43 9.00 13.66
C LYS A 8 -7.43 8.19 12.82
N LEU A 9 -8.62 7.97 13.36
CA LEU A 9 -9.68 7.28 12.63
C LEU A 9 -10.14 8.09 11.40
N ALA A 10 -10.35 9.41 11.57
CA ALA A 10 -10.71 10.30 10.47
C ALA A 10 -9.62 10.33 9.38
N LEU A 11 -8.36 10.43 9.78
CA LEU A 11 -7.22 10.42 8.84
C LEU A 11 -7.11 9.08 8.11
N ALA A 12 -7.28 7.96 8.81
CA ALA A 12 -7.30 6.63 8.20
C ALA A 12 -8.45 6.49 7.19
N GLY A 13 -9.64 7.00 7.53
CA GLY A 13 -10.79 7.03 6.63
C GLY A 13 -10.54 7.88 5.38
N MET A 14 -9.95 9.06 5.52
CA MET A 14 -9.58 9.91 4.38
C MET A 14 -8.54 9.25 3.47
N LEU A 15 -7.51 8.62 4.03
CA LEU A 15 -6.48 7.91 3.28
C LEU A 15 -7.06 6.66 2.58
N CYS A 16 -7.98 5.96 3.23
CA CYS A 16 -8.70 4.85 2.62
C CYS A 16 -9.55 5.32 1.44
N ALA A 17 -10.32 6.40 1.61
CA ALA A 17 -11.12 6.99 0.54
C ALA A 17 -10.26 7.45 -0.64
N LEU A 18 -9.13 8.11 -0.36
CA LEU A 18 -8.16 8.50 -1.39
C LEU A 18 -7.63 7.29 -2.17
N CYS A 19 -7.36 6.19 -1.50
CA CYS A 19 -6.92 4.96 -2.14
C CYS A 19 -8.01 4.36 -3.05
N VAL A 20 -9.27 4.34 -2.60
CA VAL A 20 -10.39 3.82 -3.39
C VAL A 20 -10.66 4.70 -4.61
N VAL A 21 -10.78 6.01 -4.43
CA VAL A 21 -10.98 6.96 -5.54
C VAL A 21 -9.79 6.95 -6.50
N GLY A 22 -8.57 6.95 -5.97
CA GLY A 22 -7.34 6.88 -6.76
C GLY A 22 -7.19 5.59 -7.58
N SER A 23 -7.98 4.55 -7.28
CA SER A 23 -7.99 3.31 -8.07
C SER A 23 -8.49 3.49 -9.50
N VAL A 24 -9.19 4.58 -9.80
CA VAL A 24 -9.58 4.94 -11.16
C VAL A 24 -8.35 5.13 -12.05
N PHE A 25 -7.21 5.55 -11.47
CA PHE A 25 -5.93 5.68 -12.14
C PHE A 25 -5.12 4.37 -12.18
N SER A 26 -5.73 3.23 -11.85
CA SER A 26 -5.09 1.93 -12.01
C SER A 26 -5.14 1.48 -13.47
N PHE A 27 -4.08 0.79 -13.90
CA PHE A 27 -3.99 0.27 -15.25
C PHE A 27 -3.58 -1.21 -15.23
N PRO A 28 -4.07 -2.00 -16.21
CA PRO A 28 -3.71 -3.41 -16.31
C PRO A 28 -2.27 -3.56 -16.79
N MET A 29 -1.51 -4.45 -16.17
CA MET A 29 -0.15 -4.79 -16.57
C MET A 29 0.16 -6.26 -16.24
N PHE A 30 0.55 -7.05 -17.24
CA PHE A 30 0.94 -8.47 -17.10
C PHE A 30 -0.05 -9.31 -16.27
N GLY A 31 -1.35 -9.15 -16.53
CA GLY A 31 -2.41 -9.91 -15.83
C GLY A 31 -2.70 -9.45 -14.40
N SER A 32 -2.09 -8.35 -13.95
CA SER A 32 -2.37 -7.68 -12.68
C SER A 32 -2.84 -6.24 -12.92
N LYS A 33 -3.30 -5.55 -11.86
CA LYS A 33 -3.61 -4.12 -11.87
C LYS A 33 -2.54 -3.35 -11.10
N CYS A 34 -1.87 -2.42 -11.79
CA CYS A 34 -0.97 -1.46 -11.16
C CYS A 34 -1.77 -0.31 -10.57
N ALA A 35 -1.61 -0.04 -9.28
CA ALA A 35 -2.32 0.99 -8.55
C ALA A 35 -1.35 1.84 -7.69
N PRO A 36 -0.61 2.78 -8.30
CA PRO A 36 0.42 3.55 -7.60
C PRO A 36 -0.12 4.33 -6.38
N ILE A 37 -1.35 4.81 -6.44
CA ILE A 37 -2.00 5.54 -5.34
C ILE A 37 -2.11 4.68 -4.07
N GLN A 38 -2.33 3.37 -4.20
CA GLN A 38 -2.33 2.44 -3.08
C GLN A 38 -1.00 2.48 -2.31
N HIS A 39 0.12 2.44 -3.03
CA HIS A 39 1.45 2.41 -2.43
C HIS A 39 1.86 3.78 -1.87
N MET A 40 1.44 4.86 -2.53
CA MET A 40 1.54 6.21 -1.97
C MET A 40 0.81 6.30 -0.62
N VAL A 41 -0.40 5.79 -0.53
CA VAL A 41 -1.18 5.76 0.72
C VAL A 41 -0.51 4.90 1.78
N ASN A 42 0.04 3.72 1.44
CA ASN A 42 0.75 2.86 2.38
C ASN A 42 1.92 3.59 3.06
N VAL A 43 2.80 4.24 2.27
CA VAL A 43 3.92 5.01 2.82
C VAL A 43 3.44 6.20 3.65
N THR A 44 2.39 6.89 3.21
CA THR A 44 1.81 8.01 3.95
C THR A 44 1.21 7.54 5.29
N CYS A 45 0.49 6.42 5.30
CA CYS A 45 -0.01 5.79 6.53
C CYS A 45 1.13 5.39 7.47
N ALA A 46 2.22 4.83 6.94
CA ALA A 46 3.39 4.46 7.73
C ALA A 46 3.95 5.64 8.50
N VAL A 47 4.02 6.81 7.85
CA VAL A 47 4.57 8.04 8.43
C VAL A 47 3.61 8.69 9.43
N LEU A 48 2.32 8.73 9.13
CA LEU A 48 1.32 9.47 9.92
C LEU A 48 0.68 8.64 11.03
N LEU A 49 0.42 7.36 10.78
CA LEU A 49 -0.41 6.52 11.62
C LEU A 49 0.34 5.31 12.20
N GLY A 50 1.39 4.87 11.53
CA GLY A 50 2.17 3.70 11.91
C GLY A 50 1.69 2.38 11.29
N PRO A 51 2.39 1.24 11.59
CA PRO A 51 2.23 -0.02 10.85
C PRO A 51 0.83 -0.62 10.92
N TRP A 52 0.23 -0.68 12.10
CA TRP A 52 -1.05 -1.35 12.30
C TRP A 52 -2.22 -0.65 11.61
N TRP A 53 -2.21 0.69 11.65
CA TRP A 53 -3.17 1.49 10.91
C TRP A 53 -2.96 1.37 9.40
N GLY A 54 -1.69 1.36 8.96
CA GLY A 54 -1.34 1.15 7.55
C GLY A 54 -1.90 -0.15 7.01
N VAL A 55 -1.71 -1.26 7.73
CA VAL A 55 -2.28 -2.58 7.34
C VAL A 55 -3.80 -2.55 7.33
N GLY A 56 -4.43 -1.93 8.34
CA GLY A 56 -5.90 -1.78 8.39
C GLY A 56 -6.45 -1.00 7.19
N VAL A 57 -5.84 0.15 6.87
CA VAL A 57 -6.22 0.95 5.69
C VAL A 57 -6.00 0.17 4.40
N ALA A 58 -4.86 -0.52 4.26
CA ALA A 58 -4.56 -1.33 3.09
C ALA A 58 -5.59 -2.45 2.88
N PHE A 59 -5.98 -3.13 3.95
CA PHE A 59 -6.99 -4.18 3.92
C PHE A 59 -8.37 -3.63 3.50
N VAL A 60 -8.87 -2.60 4.21
CA VAL A 60 -10.19 -2.01 3.93
C VAL A 60 -10.25 -1.42 2.53
N ALA A 61 -9.21 -0.70 2.11
CA ALA A 61 -9.14 -0.15 0.76
C ALA A 61 -9.14 -1.24 -0.32
N SER A 62 -8.37 -2.33 -0.11
CA SER A 62 -8.36 -3.46 -1.04
C SER A 62 -9.72 -4.17 -1.09
N LEU A 63 -10.40 -4.30 0.04
CA LEU A 63 -11.75 -4.87 0.11
C LEU A 63 -12.75 -4.01 -0.66
N LEU A 64 -12.82 -2.71 -0.37
CA LEU A 64 -13.74 -1.79 -1.06
C LEU A 64 -13.48 -1.75 -2.57
N ARG A 65 -12.20 -1.69 -2.98
CA ARG A 65 -11.83 -1.72 -4.40
C ARG A 65 -12.27 -2.99 -5.10
N ASN A 66 -12.17 -4.14 -4.44
CA ASN A 66 -12.64 -5.40 -5.01
C ASN A 66 -14.18 -5.44 -5.11
N LEU A 67 -14.89 -5.01 -4.08
CA LEU A 67 -16.37 -4.92 -4.09
C LEU A 67 -16.88 -3.98 -5.18
N LEU A 68 -16.16 -2.90 -5.48
CA LEU A 68 -16.49 -1.93 -6.53
C LEU A 68 -15.98 -2.36 -7.94
N GLY A 69 -15.34 -3.52 -8.08
CA GLY A 69 -14.77 -3.98 -9.35
C GLY A 69 -13.51 -3.23 -9.81
N LEU A 70 -12.98 -2.33 -8.97
CA LEU A 70 -11.79 -1.51 -9.28
C LEU A 70 -10.48 -2.23 -8.95
N GLY A 71 -10.52 -3.29 -8.15
CA GLY A 71 -9.35 -4.03 -7.66
C GLY A 71 -9.20 -5.41 -8.27
N SER A 72 -8.32 -6.20 -7.66
CA SER A 72 -8.18 -7.64 -7.83
C SER A 72 -7.84 -8.27 -6.49
N LEU A 73 -8.12 -9.57 -6.32
CA LEU A 73 -7.78 -10.30 -5.09
C LEU A 73 -6.28 -10.30 -4.79
N MET A 74 -5.44 -10.17 -5.80
CA MET A 74 -3.99 -10.04 -5.66
C MET A 74 -3.56 -8.75 -4.96
N ALA A 75 -4.44 -7.75 -4.87
CA ALA A 75 -4.15 -6.51 -4.15
C ALA A 75 -4.01 -6.72 -2.63
N PHE A 76 -4.68 -7.74 -2.05
CA PHE A 76 -4.59 -8.00 -0.62
C PHE A 76 -3.16 -8.32 -0.17
N PRO A 77 -2.49 -9.40 -0.67
CA PRO A 77 -1.13 -9.68 -0.24
C PRO A 77 -0.18 -8.52 -0.59
N GLY A 78 -0.27 -7.96 -1.80
CA GLY A 78 0.60 -6.87 -2.23
C GLY A 78 0.55 -5.68 -1.29
N SER A 79 -0.63 -5.11 -1.08
CA SER A 79 -0.76 -3.90 -0.26
C SER A 79 -0.50 -4.12 1.23
N MET A 80 -0.88 -5.28 1.78
CA MET A 80 -0.73 -5.55 3.21
C MET A 80 0.73 -5.78 3.61
N PHE A 81 1.49 -6.57 2.83
CA PHE A 81 2.93 -6.76 3.08
C PHE A 81 3.70 -5.45 2.91
N GLY A 82 3.39 -4.65 1.89
CA GLY A 82 3.97 -3.33 1.70
C GLY A 82 3.69 -2.42 2.89
N ALA A 83 2.42 -2.25 3.27
CA ALA A 83 2.02 -1.41 4.40
C ALA A 83 2.65 -1.84 5.73
N LEU A 84 2.76 -3.16 5.98
CA LEU A 84 3.38 -3.69 7.18
C LEU A 84 4.88 -3.35 7.21
N LEU A 85 5.62 -3.68 6.14
CA LEU A 85 7.07 -3.48 6.12
C LEU A 85 7.44 -2.00 6.14
N CYS A 86 6.80 -1.16 5.30
CA CYS A 86 7.10 0.27 5.33
C CYS A 86 6.73 0.88 6.69
N GLY A 87 5.64 0.44 7.30
CA GLY A 87 5.24 0.87 8.63
C GLY A 87 6.24 0.51 9.72
N VAL A 88 6.71 -0.74 9.74
CA VAL A 88 7.73 -1.22 10.70
C VAL A 88 9.07 -0.53 10.47
N VAL A 89 9.50 -0.37 9.22
CA VAL A 89 10.75 0.33 8.88
C VAL A 89 10.69 1.78 9.34
N TYR A 90 9.60 2.50 9.04
CA TYR A 90 9.45 3.88 9.50
C TYR A 90 9.39 3.99 11.02
N TRP A 91 8.70 3.07 11.67
CA TRP A 91 8.63 3.05 13.14
C TRP A 91 10.01 2.94 13.79
N LYS A 92 10.90 2.12 13.21
CA LYS A 92 12.26 1.89 13.72
C LYS A 92 13.26 2.97 13.31
N THR A 93 13.22 3.41 12.05
CA THR A 93 14.30 4.24 11.47
C THR A 93 13.95 5.72 11.35
N LYS A 94 12.65 6.07 11.29
CA LYS A 94 12.16 7.42 10.96
C LYS A 94 12.70 7.98 9.65
N ASN A 95 13.26 7.12 8.80
CA ASN A 95 13.86 7.49 7.54
C ASN A 95 12.90 7.18 6.40
N ILE A 96 12.54 8.21 5.61
CA ILE A 96 11.57 8.08 4.52
C ILE A 96 12.11 7.21 3.37
N LEU A 97 13.40 7.32 3.04
CA LEU A 97 13.99 6.50 1.98
C LEU A 97 13.97 5.02 2.35
N ALA A 98 14.36 4.68 3.58
CA ALA A 98 14.27 3.31 4.07
C ALA A 98 12.83 2.79 4.07
N THR A 99 11.86 3.65 4.39
CA THR A 99 10.42 3.34 4.37
C THR A 99 9.94 3.02 2.96
N MET A 100 10.34 3.82 1.96
CA MET A 100 10.04 3.56 0.55
C MET A 100 10.63 2.23 0.08
N VAL A 101 11.87 1.93 0.44
CA VAL A 101 12.49 0.63 0.14
C VAL A 101 11.73 -0.51 0.80
N GLY A 102 11.28 -0.34 2.04
CA GLY A 102 10.43 -1.30 2.76
C GLY A 102 9.10 -1.55 2.04
N GLU A 103 8.44 -0.50 1.52
CA GLU A 103 7.22 -0.64 0.72
C GLU A 103 7.49 -1.40 -0.58
N VAL A 104 8.54 -0.99 -1.32
CA VAL A 104 8.92 -1.64 -2.58
C VAL A 104 9.22 -3.12 -2.37
N PHE A 105 10.03 -3.46 -1.39
CA PHE A 105 10.37 -4.85 -1.09
C PHE A 105 9.15 -5.66 -0.63
N GLY A 106 8.36 -5.11 0.30
CA GLY A 106 7.19 -5.78 0.84
C GLY A 106 6.13 -6.07 -0.23
N THR A 107 5.84 -5.09 -1.06
CA THR A 107 4.85 -5.25 -2.11
C THR A 107 5.37 -6.11 -3.26
N SER A 108 6.56 -5.83 -3.81
CA SER A 108 7.03 -6.51 -5.01
C SER A 108 7.47 -7.94 -4.74
N ILE A 109 8.27 -8.18 -3.71
CA ILE A 109 8.80 -9.51 -3.43
C ILE A 109 7.80 -10.34 -2.64
N LEU A 110 7.49 -9.93 -1.41
CA LEU A 110 6.59 -10.72 -0.56
C LEU A 110 5.16 -10.75 -1.12
N GLY A 111 4.62 -9.60 -1.47
CA GLY A 111 3.29 -9.48 -2.04
C GLY A 111 3.19 -10.16 -3.40
N GLY A 112 4.20 -9.99 -4.28
CA GLY A 112 4.24 -10.61 -5.59
C GLY A 112 4.31 -12.14 -5.55
N LEU A 113 5.11 -12.70 -4.64
CA LEU A 113 5.17 -14.15 -4.42
C LEU A 113 3.86 -14.69 -3.83
N CYS A 114 3.27 -13.99 -2.85
CA CYS A 114 1.99 -14.37 -2.27
C CYS A 114 0.80 -14.16 -3.23
N ALA A 115 0.93 -13.33 -4.25
CA ALA A 115 -0.10 -13.16 -5.26
C ALA A 115 -0.25 -14.40 -6.16
N TYR A 116 0.82 -15.20 -6.33
CA TYR A 116 0.77 -16.42 -7.12
C TYR A 116 -0.25 -17.45 -6.58
N PRO A 117 -0.19 -17.90 -5.30
CA PRO A 117 -1.20 -18.79 -4.78
C PRO A 117 -2.61 -18.19 -4.79
N VAL A 118 -2.76 -16.88 -4.58
CA VAL A 118 -4.07 -16.21 -4.71
C VAL A 118 -4.61 -16.33 -6.14
N ALA A 119 -3.77 -16.16 -7.15
CA ALA A 119 -4.17 -16.30 -8.55
C ALA A 119 -4.62 -17.74 -8.87
N ILE A 120 -3.93 -18.75 -8.36
CA ILE A 120 -4.25 -20.15 -8.61
C ILE A 120 -5.52 -20.58 -7.84
N PHE A 121 -5.53 -20.39 -6.52
CA PHE A 121 -6.58 -20.96 -5.66
C PHE A 121 -7.86 -20.13 -5.60
N LEU A 122 -7.77 -18.80 -5.72
CA LEU A 122 -8.92 -17.91 -5.59
C LEU A 122 -9.41 -17.31 -6.92
N MET A 123 -8.54 -17.22 -7.93
CA MET A 123 -8.92 -16.69 -9.23
C MET A 123 -9.00 -17.76 -10.33
N GLY A 124 -8.75 -19.03 -10.00
CA GLY A 124 -8.90 -20.16 -10.93
C GLY A 124 -7.89 -20.16 -12.08
N LYS A 125 -6.73 -19.53 -11.92
CA LYS A 125 -5.68 -19.52 -12.94
C LYS A 125 -4.93 -20.85 -12.94
N SER A 126 -4.52 -21.34 -14.14
CA SER A 126 -3.74 -22.58 -14.25
C SER A 126 -2.30 -22.37 -13.81
N ALA A 127 -1.81 -23.25 -12.92
CA ALA A 127 -0.46 -23.16 -12.39
C ALA A 127 0.64 -23.32 -13.48
N GLY A 128 0.31 -24.02 -14.58
CA GLY A 128 1.23 -24.20 -15.72
C GLY A 128 1.37 -22.98 -16.63
N ASP A 129 0.41 -22.05 -16.57
CA ASP A 129 0.37 -20.89 -17.48
C ASP A 129 1.05 -19.65 -16.90
N ILE A 130 1.39 -19.64 -15.61
CA ILE A 130 1.91 -18.49 -14.91
C ILE A 130 3.13 -18.86 -14.10
N ALA A 131 4.26 -18.16 -14.34
CA ALA A 131 5.44 -18.33 -13.51
C ALA A 131 5.18 -17.82 -12.08
N PHE A 132 5.72 -18.50 -11.07
CA PHE A 132 5.51 -18.16 -9.66
C PHE A 132 5.97 -16.73 -9.29
N TYR A 133 6.84 -16.13 -10.09
CA TYR A 133 7.37 -14.77 -9.94
C TYR A 133 6.69 -13.74 -10.87
N ALA A 134 5.69 -14.14 -11.65
CA ALA A 134 5.07 -13.30 -12.69
C ALA A 134 4.53 -11.96 -12.16
N TYR A 135 4.11 -11.92 -10.90
CA TYR A 135 3.53 -10.71 -10.28
C TYR A 135 4.56 -9.77 -9.66
N ILE A 136 5.83 -10.18 -9.56
CA ILE A 136 6.90 -9.34 -8.99
C ILE A 136 7.09 -8.07 -9.82
N VAL A 137 7.20 -8.20 -11.14
CA VAL A 137 7.47 -7.06 -12.04
C VAL A 137 6.35 -6.02 -12.03
N PRO A 138 5.06 -6.37 -12.25
CA PRO A 138 3.98 -5.40 -12.20
C PRO A 138 3.83 -4.74 -10.83
N PHE A 139 4.06 -5.49 -9.74
CA PHE A 139 4.03 -4.95 -8.40
C PHE A 139 5.20 -4.01 -8.14
N LEU A 140 6.40 -4.35 -8.62
CA LEU A 140 7.58 -3.49 -8.53
C LEU A 140 7.34 -2.14 -9.20
N ILE A 141 6.83 -2.13 -10.43
CA ILE A 141 6.54 -0.89 -11.15
C ILE A 141 5.50 -0.06 -10.41
N SER A 142 4.41 -0.69 -9.98
CA SER A 142 3.33 -0.03 -9.25
C SER A 142 3.82 0.62 -7.95
N THR A 143 4.58 -0.13 -7.15
CA THR A 143 5.04 0.34 -5.84
C THR A 143 6.19 1.33 -5.95
N ALA A 144 7.09 1.21 -6.94
CA ALA A 144 8.15 2.17 -7.17
C ALA A 144 7.58 3.56 -7.50
N VAL A 145 6.63 3.63 -8.44
CA VAL A 145 5.96 4.89 -8.80
C VAL A 145 5.22 5.47 -7.59
N GLY A 146 4.42 4.66 -6.90
CA GLY A 146 3.67 5.11 -5.73
C GLY A 146 4.57 5.58 -4.58
N SER A 147 5.69 4.89 -4.34
CA SER A 147 6.67 5.27 -3.31
C SER A 147 7.39 6.59 -3.63
N ILE A 148 7.71 6.84 -4.91
CA ILE A 148 8.30 8.12 -5.34
C ILE A 148 7.31 9.26 -5.09
N ILE A 149 6.05 9.10 -5.49
CA ILE A 149 4.99 10.09 -5.23
C ILE A 149 4.85 10.35 -3.73
N ALA A 150 4.85 9.29 -2.91
CA ALA A 150 4.80 9.41 -1.46
C ALA A 150 6.01 10.16 -0.88
N GLY A 151 7.20 9.86 -1.38
CA GLY A 151 8.43 10.53 -0.96
C GLY A 151 8.36 12.04 -1.18
N VAL A 152 7.92 12.47 -2.35
CA VAL A 152 7.70 13.90 -2.68
C VAL A 152 6.64 14.51 -1.77
N LEU A 153 5.51 13.83 -1.57
CA LEU A 153 4.42 14.29 -0.71
C LEU A 153 4.89 14.48 0.74
N VAL A 154 5.50 13.44 1.31
CA VAL A 154 5.97 13.47 2.71
C VAL A 154 7.07 14.51 2.90
N TYR A 155 8.01 14.63 1.95
CA TYR A 155 9.03 15.68 1.98
C TYR A 155 8.41 17.08 1.99
N SER A 156 7.40 17.32 1.16
CA SER A 156 6.66 18.59 1.13
C SER A 156 5.95 18.89 2.45
N LEU A 157 5.31 17.85 3.06
CA LEU A 157 4.66 17.97 4.37
C LEU A 157 5.68 18.22 5.50
N GLN A 158 6.87 17.64 5.42
CA GLN A 158 7.96 17.93 6.37
C GLN A 158 8.42 19.37 6.28
N ARG A 159 8.62 19.85 5.06
CA ARG A 159 9.11 21.22 4.81
C ARG A 159 8.11 22.30 5.22
N SER A 160 6.81 22.04 5.05
CA SER A 160 5.74 22.97 5.47
C SER A 160 5.45 22.94 6.98
N GLY A 161 6.06 22.03 7.74
CA GLY A 161 5.77 21.85 9.17
C GLY A 161 4.45 21.13 9.46
N ALA A 162 3.62 20.88 8.44
CA ALA A 162 2.32 20.21 8.59
C ALA A 162 2.45 18.81 9.18
N LEU A 163 3.53 18.08 8.86
CA LEU A 163 3.77 16.74 9.39
C LEU A 163 3.84 16.73 10.92
N ARG A 164 4.54 17.68 11.52
CA ARG A 164 4.65 17.80 12.99
C ARG A 164 3.27 18.02 13.64
N SER A 165 2.47 18.92 13.06
CA SER A 165 1.12 19.21 13.53
C SER A 165 0.21 17.97 13.48
N MET A 166 0.33 17.14 12.43
CA MET A 166 -0.45 15.92 12.26
C MET A 166 0.00 14.79 13.19
N GLN A 167 1.28 14.72 13.53
CA GLN A 167 1.84 13.69 14.43
C GLN A 167 1.68 14.03 15.91
N SER A 168 1.59 15.32 16.29
CA SER A 168 1.44 15.78 17.68
C SER A 168 0.00 15.71 18.17
N SER A 169 -0.94 15.40 17.33
CA SER A 169 -2.37 15.27 17.60
C SER A 169 -2.79 13.83 17.84
#